data_c964155a5a4af240bc799ca86d128864
#
_entry.id   c964155a5a4af240bc799ca86d128864
#
_cell.length_a   1.000
_cell.length_b   1.000
_cell.length_c   1.000
_cell.angle_alpha   90.00
_cell.angle_beta   90.00
_cell.angle_gamma   90.00
#
_symmetry.space_group_name_H-M   'P 1'
#
loop_
_entity.id
_entity.type
_entity.pdbx_description
1 polymer ?
#
loop_
_entity_poly.entity_id
_entity_poly.type
_entity_poly.pdbx_seq_one_letter_code
_entity_poly.pdbx_strand_id
1 'polypeptide(L)'
;MNAPVVVVGSGLAGLSAAWAISPADVVLVTANALGEGTASAWAQGGIAAALGADDHPGLHARDTFTAGAGAGDLDTISRITNLAPGVVRELVSIGVDFDRRVDGSFDLALEGGHGRNRIAHVGDRSGAAITAALAAHVRTLPGVHVREHTELLRLLVDDLGAVSGVVGWRLLPSYDE
;
A
#
# COMPACT_ATOMS: atom_id res chain seq x y z
N MET A 1 21.58 20.32 -2.21
CA MET A 1 20.95 19.03 -1.93
C MET A 1 19.55 19.34 -1.41
N ASN A 2 18.51 18.77 -1.99
CA ASN A 2 17.15 18.91 -1.47
C ASN A 2 17.03 18.07 -0.19
N ALA A 3 16.23 18.53 0.78
CA ALA A 3 15.93 17.73 1.97
C ALA A 3 15.18 16.44 1.54
N PRO A 4 15.44 15.29 2.21
CA PRO A 4 14.74 14.06 1.90
C PRO A 4 13.26 14.16 2.25
N VAL A 5 12.42 13.43 1.52
CA VAL A 5 11.01 13.25 1.92
C VAL A 5 10.95 12.26 3.08
N VAL A 6 10.28 12.62 4.17
CA VAL A 6 10.08 11.70 5.30
C VAL A 6 8.72 11.03 5.15
N VAL A 7 8.73 9.70 5.06
CA VAL A 7 7.54 8.84 5.05
C VAL A 7 7.44 8.15 6.40
N VAL A 8 6.29 8.26 7.07
CA VAL A 8 6.06 7.66 8.39
C VAL A 8 5.06 6.52 8.29
N GLY A 9 5.50 5.33 8.73
CA GLY A 9 4.72 4.10 8.70
C GLY A 9 5.04 3.22 7.49
N SER A 10 5.11 1.90 7.73
CA SER A 10 5.43 0.88 6.73
C SER A 10 4.25 -0.02 6.36
N GLY A 11 3.02 0.50 6.48
CA GLY A 11 1.85 -0.11 5.86
C GLY A 11 1.83 0.11 4.34
N LEU A 12 0.81 -0.39 3.66
CA LEU A 12 0.67 -0.28 2.20
C LEU A 12 0.89 1.15 1.68
N ALA A 13 0.30 2.15 2.34
CA ALA A 13 0.41 3.54 1.89
C ALA A 13 1.85 4.06 1.98
N GLY A 14 2.55 3.81 3.10
CA GLY A 14 3.93 4.27 3.28
C GLY A 14 4.92 3.57 2.36
N LEU A 15 4.78 2.25 2.19
CA LEU A 15 5.62 1.47 1.27
C LEU A 15 5.41 1.92 -0.18
N SER A 16 4.14 2.11 -0.60
CA SER A 16 3.82 2.61 -1.94
C SER A 16 4.31 4.03 -2.18
N ALA A 17 4.23 4.90 -1.18
CA ALA A 17 4.75 6.26 -1.27
C ALA A 17 6.28 6.27 -1.43
N ALA A 18 7.01 5.47 -0.64
CA ALA A 18 8.44 5.33 -0.75
C ALA A 18 8.86 4.81 -2.14
N TRP A 19 8.14 3.83 -2.67
CA TRP A 19 8.35 3.33 -4.03
C TRP A 19 8.12 4.41 -5.08
N ALA A 20 6.99 5.11 -5.02
CA ALA A 20 6.65 6.15 -6.01
C ALA A 20 7.61 7.34 -6.01
N ILE A 21 8.24 7.67 -4.87
CA ILE A 21 9.17 8.79 -4.75
C ILE A 21 10.58 8.41 -5.24
N SER A 22 10.98 7.12 -5.08
CA SER A 22 12.26 6.62 -5.57
C SER A 22 12.44 6.96 -7.08
N PRO A 23 13.65 7.38 -7.53
CA PRO A 23 14.95 7.39 -6.83
C PRO A 23 15.28 8.66 -6.03
N ALA A 24 14.34 9.56 -5.81
CA ALA A 24 14.59 10.71 -4.95
C ALA A 24 14.80 10.25 -3.50
N ASP A 25 15.48 11.08 -2.68
CA ASP A 25 15.83 10.73 -1.31
C ASP A 25 14.58 10.63 -0.42
N VAL A 26 14.38 9.45 0.18
CA VAL A 26 13.29 9.14 1.10
C VAL A 26 13.87 8.57 2.40
N VAL A 27 13.40 9.08 3.52
CA VAL A 27 13.60 8.46 4.84
C VAL A 27 12.27 7.82 5.28
N LEU A 28 12.19 6.50 5.22
CA LEU A 28 11.02 5.74 5.66
C LEU A 28 11.20 5.32 7.13
N VAL A 29 10.36 5.86 8.00
CA VAL A 29 10.40 5.64 9.45
C VAL A 29 9.29 4.67 9.85
N THR A 30 9.62 3.63 10.63
CA THR A 30 8.66 2.65 11.13
C THR A 30 8.98 2.21 12.56
N ALA A 31 7.94 2.04 13.39
CA ALA A 31 8.09 1.65 14.80
C ALA A 31 8.57 0.19 14.96
N ASN A 32 8.20 -0.67 14.02
CA ASN A 32 8.60 -2.09 14.01
C ASN A 32 9.58 -2.38 12.86
N ALA A 33 9.89 -3.64 12.62
CA ALA A 33 10.52 -4.04 11.36
C ALA A 33 9.66 -3.66 10.16
N LEU A 34 10.28 -3.47 9.01
CA LEU A 34 9.62 -2.96 7.81
C LEU A 34 8.46 -3.87 7.36
N GLY A 35 7.25 -3.32 7.32
CA GLY A 35 6.03 -4.03 6.96
C GLY A 35 5.35 -4.75 8.13
N GLU A 36 6.01 -4.89 9.28
CA GLU A 36 5.45 -5.59 10.44
C GLU A 36 4.59 -4.69 11.34
N GLY A 37 3.65 -5.31 12.08
CA GLY A 37 2.78 -4.62 13.04
C GLY A 37 1.83 -3.60 12.41
N THR A 38 1.61 -3.67 11.12
CA THR A 38 0.75 -2.74 10.38
C THR A 38 -0.67 -3.29 10.22
N ALA A 39 -1.67 -2.41 10.22
CA ALA A 39 -3.05 -2.82 9.92
C ALA A 39 -3.17 -3.49 8.54
N SER A 40 -2.34 -3.08 7.57
CA SER A 40 -2.28 -3.68 6.24
C SER A 40 -1.90 -5.16 6.27
N ALA A 41 -0.98 -5.56 7.14
CA ALA A 41 -0.56 -6.96 7.27
C ALA A 41 -1.65 -7.87 7.84
N TRP A 42 -2.64 -7.31 8.53
CA TRP A 42 -3.77 -8.05 9.11
C TRP A 42 -4.98 -8.16 8.18
N ALA A 43 -4.96 -7.47 7.04
CA ALA A 43 -6.06 -7.50 6.08
C ALA A 43 -6.18 -8.89 5.43
N GLN A 44 -7.35 -9.53 5.58
CA GLN A 44 -7.60 -10.89 5.11
C GLN A 44 -8.19 -10.93 3.70
N GLY A 45 -9.02 -9.95 3.34
CA GLY A 45 -9.69 -9.88 2.04
C GLY A 45 -8.72 -9.86 0.86
N GLY A 46 -8.91 -8.95 -0.04
CA GLY A 46 -8.05 -8.83 -1.22
C GLY A 46 -8.00 -7.39 -1.70
N ILE A 47 -7.58 -7.23 -2.93
CA ILE A 47 -7.59 -5.94 -3.62
C ILE A 47 -8.55 -5.98 -4.79
N ALA A 48 -9.50 -5.04 -4.81
CA ALA A 48 -10.49 -4.94 -5.87
C ALA A 48 -9.89 -4.32 -7.14
N ALA A 49 -10.00 -5.01 -8.26
CA ALA A 49 -9.61 -4.51 -9.57
C ALA A 49 -10.40 -5.19 -10.68
N ALA A 50 -10.77 -4.45 -11.71
CA ALA A 50 -11.47 -4.98 -12.89
C ALA A 50 -10.50 -5.78 -13.77
N LEU A 51 -10.28 -7.06 -13.41
CA LEU A 51 -9.33 -7.98 -14.05
C LEU A 51 -10.04 -9.07 -14.85
N GLY A 52 -11.32 -9.31 -14.58
CA GLY A 52 -12.14 -10.30 -15.28
C GLY A 52 -12.47 -9.88 -16.72
N ALA A 53 -12.67 -10.84 -17.61
CA ALA A 53 -13.00 -10.57 -19.01
C ALA A 53 -14.37 -9.88 -19.19
N ASP A 54 -15.28 -10.04 -18.24
CA ASP A 54 -16.61 -9.44 -18.18
C ASP A 54 -16.69 -8.18 -17.33
N ASP A 55 -15.55 -7.69 -16.82
CA ASP A 55 -15.48 -6.53 -15.93
C ASP A 55 -14.77 -5.34 -16.60
N HIS A 56 -15.07 -4.14 -16.11
CA HIS A 56 -14.49 -2.89 -16.61
C HIS A 56 -14.36 -1.89 -15.46
N PRO A 57 -13.30 -1.07 -15.41
CA PRO A 57 -13.12 -0.06 -14.37
C PRO A 57 -14.31 0.86 -14.12
N GLY A 58 -15.08 1.21 -15.16
CA GLY A 58 -16.30 1.99 -15.03
C GLY A 58 -17.44 1.27 -14.29
N LEU A 59 -17.52 -0.08 -14.38
CA LEU A 59 -18.45 -0.87 -13.58
C LEU A 59 -17.99 -0.89 -12.12
N HIS A 60 -16.68 -1.02 -11.88
CA HIS A 60 -16.10 -0.92 -10.53
C HIS A 60 -16.37 0.45 -9.92
N ALA A 61 -16.18 1.54 -10.67
CA ALA A 61 -16.47 2.89 -10.20
C ALA A 61 -17.95 3.08 -9.79
N ARG A 62 -18.87 2.55 -10.60
CA ARG A 62 -20.30 2.61 -10.30
C ARG A 62 -20.65 1.85 -9.03
N ASP A 63 -20.14 0.63 -8.88
CA ASP A 63 -20.37 -0.19 -7.69
C ASP A 63 -19.84 0.52 -6.44
N THR A 64 -18.63 1.10 -6.51
CA THR A 64 -18.01 1.87 -5.42
C THR A 64 -18.85 3.09 -5.03
N PHE A 65 -19.30 3.87 -6.01
CA PHE A 65 -20.15 5.04 -5.76
C PHE A 65 -21.49 4.64 -5.13
N THR A 66 -22.11 3.56 -5.62
CA THR A 66 -23.36 3.03 -5.10
C THR A 66 -23.22 2.51 -3.67
N ALA A 67 -22.18 1.72 -3.38
CA ALA A 67 -21.88 1.21 -2.05
C ALA A 67 -21.60 2.33 -1.05
N GLY A 68 -20.97 3.41 -1.51
CA GLY A 68 -20.74 4.63 -0.74
C GLY A 68 -21.99 5.53 -0.57
N ALA A 69 -23.17 5.09 -1.00
CA ALA A 69 -24.41 5.87 -0.97
C ALA A 69 -24.27 7.28 -1.60
N GLY A 70 -23.41 7.41 -2.59
CA GLY A 70 -23.16 8.68 -3.29
C GLY A 70 -22.25 9.66 -2.52
N ALA A 71 -21.67 9.27 -1.39
CA ALA A 71 -20.84 10.16 -0.57
C ALA A 71 -19.42 10.40 -1.16
N GLY A 72 -18.97 9.59 -2.11
CA GLY A 72 -17.64 9.70 -2.70
C GLY A 72 -17.59 10.70 -3.86
N ASP A 73 -16.38 11.23 -4.12
CA ASP A 73 -16.09 12.00 -5.32
C ASP A 73 -15.93 11.07 -6.53
N LEU A 74 -16.79 11.22 -7.52
CA LEU A 74 -16.86 10.30 -8.67
C LEU A 74 -15.61 10.33 -9.54
N ASP A 75 -14.97 11.49 -9.69
CA ASP A 75 -13.75 11.63 -10.50
C ASP A 75 -12.59 10.91 -9.81
N THR A 76 -12.46 11.06 -8.49
CA THR A 76 -11.49 10.35 -7.68
C THR A 76 -11.72 8.84 -7.72
N ILE A 77 -12.96 8.38 -7.55
CA ILE A 77 -13.34 6.96 -7.65
C ILE A 77 -12.96 6.41 -9.03
N SER A 78 -13.33 7.12 -10.10
CA SER A 78 -13.03 6.70 -11.48
C SER A 78 -11.53 6.60 -11.71
N ARG A 79 -10.75 7.57 -11.21
CA ARG A 79 -9.29 7.55 -11.33
C ARG A 79 -8.68 6.34 -10.61
N ILE A 80 -9.09 6.05 -9.37
CA ILE A 80 -8.57 4.93 -8.60
C ILE A 80 -8.93 3.60 -9.27
N THR A 81 -10.19 3.42 -9.66
CA THR A 81 -10.64 2.15 -10.27
C THR A 81 -10.01 1.90 -11.64
N ASN A 82 -9.71 2.95 -12.41
CA ASN A 82 -8.98 2.83 -13.67
C ASN A 82 -7.52 2.39 -13.47
N LEU A 83 -6.87 2.83 -12.39
CA LEU A 83 -5.49 2.46 -12.06
C LEU A 83 -5.38 1.05 -11.46
N ALA A 84 -6.41 0.58 -10.76
CA ALA A 84 -6.37 -0.67 -9.99
C ALA A 84 -5.86 -1.90 -10.76
N PRO A 85 -6.27 -2.18 -12.02
CA PRO A 85 -5.71 -3.31 -12.76
C PRO A 85 -4.20 -3.22 -13.03
N GLY A 86 -3.69 -2.00 -13.22
CA GLY A 86 -2.25 -1.75 -13.35
C GLY A 86 -1.50 -2.06 -12.06
N VAL A 87 -2.02 -1.54 -10.94
CA VAL A 87 -1.46 -1.76 -9.60
C VAL A 87 -1.36 -3.25 -9.26
N VAL A 88 -2.40 -4.05 -9.55
CA VAL A 88 -2.33 -5.51 -9.30
C VAL A 88 -1.23 -6.16 -10.13
N ARG A 89 -1.05 -5.77 -11.41
CA ARG A 89 0.04 -6.31 -12.24
C ARG A 89 1.43 -5.88 -11.73
N GLU A 90 1.57 -4.66 -11.24
CA GLU A 90 2.80 -4.18 -10.60
C GLU A 90 3.11 -5.00 -9.33
N LEU A 91 2.11 -5.28 -8.50
CA LEU A 91 2.26 -6.14 -7.32
C LEU A 91 2.73 -7.55 -7.71
N VAL A 92 2.17 -8.13 -8.77
CA VAL A 92 2.66 -9.41 -9.32
C VAL A 92 4.12 -9.31 -9.74
N SER A 93 4.51 -8.22 -10.39
CA SER A 93 5.90 -8.05 -10.88
C SER A 93 6.94 -7.97 -9.76
N ILE A 94 6.53 -7.56 -8.56
CA ILE A 94 7.39 -7.53 -7.36
C ILE A 94 7.24 -8.78 -6.48
N GLY A 95 6.51 -9.81 -6.94
CA GLY A 95 6.46 -11.11 -6.31
C GLY A 95 5.21 -11.41 -5.48
N VAL A 96 4.12 -10.65 -5.60
CA VAL A 96 2.85 -11.05 -5.00
C VAL A 96 2.24 -12.18 -5.82
N ASP A 97 2.09 -13.34 -5.20
CA ASP A 97 1.54 -14.55 -5.83
C ASP A 97 0.02 -14.64 -5.54
N PHE A 98 -0.76 -13.85 -6.26
CA PHE A 98 -2.22 -13.92 -6.19
C PHE A 98 -2.74 -15.26 -6.69
N ASP A 99 -3.82 -15.75 -6.09
CA ASP A 99 -4.45 -17.01 -6.45
C ASP A 99 -4.89 -17.01 -7.92
N ARG A 100 -4.68 -18.16 -8.58
CA ARG A 100 -4.95 -18.32 -10.01
C ARG A 100 -5.74 -19.58 -10.28
N ARG A 101 -6.53 -19.54 -11.32
CA ARG A 101 -7.23 -20.70 -11.91
C ARG A 101 -6.25 -21.59 -12.69
N VAL A 102 -6.72 -22.75 -13.05
CA VAL A 102 -5.94 -23.73 -13.83
C VAL A 102 -5.45 -23.18 -15.18
N ASP A 103 -6.22 -22.25 -15.77
CA ASP A 103 -5.89 -21.59 -17.04
C ASP A 103 -4.89 -20.42 -16.88
N GLY A 104 -4.42 -20.15 -15.65
CA GLY A 104 -3.49 -19.06 -15.34
C GLY A 104 -4.14 -17.69 -15.14
N SER A 105 -5.44 -17.54 -15.33
CA SER A 105 -6.17 -16.31 -15.01
C SER A 105 -6.26 -16.12 -13.50
N PHE A 106 -6.48 -14.87 -13.03
CA PHE A 106 -6.71 -14.61 -11.62
C PHE A 106 -7.95 -15.34 -11.11
N ASP A 107 -7.87 -15.99 -9.97
CA ASP A 107 -9.03 -16.44 -9.24
C ASP A 107 -9.59 -15.26 -8.44
N LEU A 108 -10.72 -14.74 -8.92
CA LEU A 108 -11.31 -13.51 -8.39
C LEU A 108 -12.52 -13.84 -7.52
N ALA A 109 -12.52 -13.34 -6.29
CA ALA A 109 -13.65 -13.44 -5.39
C ALA A 109 -14.68 -12.31 -5.61
N LEU A 110 -15.90 -12.54 -5.13
CA LEU A 110 -16.96 -11.55 -5.04
C LEU A 110 -17.14 -11.13 -3.58
N GLU A 111 -17.08 -9.84 -3.32
CA GLU A 111 -17.41 -9.27 -2.02
C GLU A 111 -18.63 -8.34 -2.11
N GLY A 112 -19.19 -7.98 -0.94
CA GLY A 112 -20.36 -7.10 -0.85
C GLY A 112 -20.13 -5.75 -1.52
N GLY A 113 -21.15 -5.23 -2.19
CA GLY A 113 -21.08 -3.97 -2.94
C GLY A 113 -20.54 -4.10 -4.36
N HIS A 114 -20.01 -5.28 -4.75
CA HIS A 114 -19.51 -5.51 -6.10
C HIS A 114 -20.49 -6.31 -6.96
N GLY A 115 -20.71 -5.85 -8.18
CA GLY A 115 -21.53 -6.54 -9.19
C GLY A 115 -20.78 -7.60 -9.99
N ARG A 116 -19.46 -7.75 -9.80
CA ARG A 116 -18.57 -8.69 -10.51
C ARG A 116 -17.51 -9.26 -9.57
N ASN A 117 -17.00 -10.45 -9.90
CA ASN A 117 -15.82 -11.01 -9.24
C ASN A 117 -14.60 -10.17 -9.63
N ARG A 118 -14.03 -9.43 -8.67
CA ARG A 118 -12.90 -8.56 -8.93
C ARG A 118 -11.89 -8.48 -7.79
N ILE A 119 -12.05 -9.29 -6.76
CA ILE A 119 -11.14 -9.28 -5.62
C ILE A 119 -10.01 -10.26 -5.91
N ALA A 120 -8.82 -9.73 -6.22
CA ALA A 120 -7.60 -10.52 -6.28
C ALA A 120 -7.10 -10.78 -4.86
N HIS A 121 -6.82 -12.04 -4.52
CA HIS A 121 -6.48 -12.46 -3.16
C HIS A 121 -5.33 -13.46 -3.12
N VAL A 122 -4.74 -13.65 -1.94
CA VAL A 122 -3.77 -14.69 -1.61
C VAL A 122 -4.33 -15.46 -0.41
N GLY A 123 -5.20 -16.41 -0.66
CA GLY A 123 -5.99 -17.07 0.38
C GLY A 123 -6.69 -16.05 1.28
N ASP A 124 -6.51 -16.21 2.61
CA ASP A 124 -7.04 -15.33 3.65
C ASP A 124 -5.98 -14.35 4.23
N ARG A 125 -4.84 -14.17 3.55
CA ARG A 125 -3.68 -13.39 4.00
C ARG A 125 -3.16 -12.38 3.00
N SER A 126 -4.04 -11.86 2.16
CA SER A 126 -3.67 -10.95 1.05
C SER A 126 -2.89 -9.74 1.53
N GLY A 127 -3.29 -9.12 2.63
CA GLY A 127 -2.59 -7.97 3.19
C GLY A 127 -1.16 -8.29 3.61
N ALA A 128 -0.94 -9.43 4.28
CA ALA A 128 0.40 -9.88 4.67
C ALA A 128 1.28 -10.14 3.44
N ALA A 129 0.76 -10.83 2.43
CA ALA A 129 1.49 -11.15 1.21
C ALA A 129 1.90 -9.88 0.44
N ILE A 130 0.96 -8.95 0.25
CA ILE A 130 1.22 -7.68 -0.43
C ILE A 130 2.21 -6.82 0.36
N THR A 131 2.03 -6.70 1.69
CA THR A 131 2.91 -5.90 2.54
C THR A 131 4.34 -6.45 2.55
N ALA A 132 4.50 -7.78 2.64
CA ALA A 132 5.81 -8.42 2.60
C ALA A 132 6.53 -8.22 1.26
N ALA A 133 5.85 -8.37 0.14
CA ALA A 133 6.41 -8.15 -1.19
C ALA A 133 6.84 -6.68 -1.37
N LEU A 134 6.00 -5.72 -0.97
CA LEU A 134 6.32 -4.31 -1.01
C LEU A 134 7.51 -3.97 -0.10
N ALA A 135 7.57 -4.51 1.12
CA ALA A 135 8.67 -4.29 2.04
C ALA A 135 10.00 -4.83 1.46
N ALA A 136 9.98 -6.03 0.88
CA ALA A 136 11.13 -6.60 0.21
C ALA A 136 11.60 -5.73 -0.97
N HIS A 137 10.67 -5.26 -1.81
CA HIS A 137 10.95 -4.40 -2.95
C HIS A 137 11.53 -3.05 -2.51
N VAL A 138 10.91 -2.38 -1.54
CA VAL A 138 11.33 -1.06 -1.03
C VAL A 138 12.76 -1.09 -0.49
N ARG A 139 13.19 -2.20 0.12
CA ARG A 139 14.59 -2.37 0.58
C ARG A 139 15.62 -2.33 -0.53
N THR A 140 15.23 -2.61 -1.77
CA THR A 140 16.14 -2.64 -2.93
C THR A 140 16.16 -1.32 -3.69
N LEU A 141 15.27 -0.40 -3.38
CA LEU A 141 15.12 0.85 -4.13
C LEU A 141 16.24 1.85 -3.84
N PRO A 142 16.80 2.49 -4.88
CA PRO A 142 17.76 3.56 -4.68
C PRO A 142 17.11 4.78 -4.01
N GLY A 143 17.88 5.47 -3.17
CA GLY A 143 17.43 6.68 -2.47
C GLY A 143 16.48 6.42 -1.28
N VAL A 144 16.10 5.18 -0.99
CA VAL A 144 15.24 4.85 0.15
C VAL A 144 16.08 4.42 1.36
N HIS A 145 15.96 5.18 2.44
CA HIS A 145 16.66 4.96 3.71
C HIS A 145 15.67 4.54 4.79
N VAL A 146 15.64 3.25 5.13
CA VAL A 146 14.71 2.72 6.14
C VAL A 146 15.26 2.94 7.56
N ARG A 147 14.38 3.42 8.45
CA ARG A 147 14.63 3.62 9.89
C ARG A 147 13.62 2.77 10.67
N GLU A 148 13.98 1.52 10.93
CA GLU A 148 13.20 0.59 11.74
C GLU A 148 13.35 0.88 13.22
N HIS A 149 12.40 0.37 14.03
CA HIS A 149 12.35 0.51 15.49
C HIS A 149 12.43 1.98 15.95
N THR A 150 11.77 2.84 15.16
CA THR A 150 11.77 4.28 15.38
C THR A 150 10.35 4.78 15.54
N GLU A 151 10.00 5.22 16.73
CA GLU A 151 8.68 5.78 17.03
C GLU A 151 8.68 7.29 16.81
N LEU A 152 7.63 7.76 16.11
CA LEU A 152 7.38 9.18 15.92
C LEU A 152 6.79 9.78 17.19
N LEU A 153 7.36 10.90 17.65
CA LEU A 153 6.85 11.66 18.79
C LEU A 153 6.00 12.86 18.36
N ARG A 154 6.48 13.62 17.38
CA ARG A 154 5.80 14.83 16.91
C ARG A 154 6.28 15.27 15.54
N LEU A 155 5.47 16.09 14.89
CA LEU A 155 5.85 16.84 13.70
C LEU A 155 6.60 18.11 14.12
N LEU A 156 7.59 18.50 13.33
CA LEU A 156 8.18 19.83 13.38
C LEU A 156 7.41 20.72 12.41
N VAL A 157 6.97 21.86 12.91
CA VAL A 157 6.22 22.85 12.14
C VAL A 157 7.02 24.16 12.17
N ASP A 158 7.17 24.78 11.02
CA ASP A 158 7.84 26.06 10.90
C ASP A 158 6.95 27.25 11.32
N ASP A 159 7.51 28.46 11.27
CA ASP A 159 6.80 29.68 11.66
C ASP A 159 5.61 30.02 10.73
N LEU A 160 5.53 29.38 9.56
CA LEU A 160 4.44 29.51 8.61
C LEU A 160 3.35 28.44 8.76
N GLY A 161 3.51 27.50 9.71
CA GLY A 161 2.61 26.40 9.94
C GLY A 161 2.81 25.19 8.99
N ALA A 162 3.89 25.18 8.21
CA ALA A 162 4.21 24.06 7.34
C ALA A 162 5.03 22.99 8.08
N VAL A 163 4.76 21.71 7.76
CA VAL A 163 5.55 20.60 8.32
C VAL A 163 6.93 20.60 7.69
N SER A 164 7.97 20.79 8.52
CA SER A 164 9.37 20.86 8.11
C SER A 164 10.20 19.63 8.50
N GLY A 165 9.62 18.71 9.29
CA GLY A 165 10.31 17.51 9.72
C GLY A 165 9.54 16.74 10.79
N VAL A 166 10.21 15.73 11.36
CA VAL A 166 9.68 14.89 12.42
C VAL A 166 10.70 14.70 13.54
N VAL A 167 10.22 14.48 14.76
CA VAL A 167 11.02 14.05 15.90
C VAL A 167 10.56 12.66 16.31
N GLY A 168 11.51 11.76 16.49
CA GLY A 168 11.25 10.41 16.95
C GLY A 168 12.42 9.90 17.81
N TRP A 169 12.21 8.78 18.45
CA TRP A 169 13.26 8.03 19.14
C TRP A 169 13.43 6.65 18.51
N ARG A 170 14.63 6.14 18.52
CA ARG A 170 14.94 4.80 18.08
C ARG A 170 15.19 3.92 19.31
N LEU A 171 14.44 2.81 19.37
CA LEU A 171 14.73 1.74 20.32
C LEU A 171 15.97 1.00 19.82
N LEU A 172 17.09 1.16 20.50
CA LEU A 172 18.28 0.33 20.23
C LEU A 172 18.07 -1.02 20.92
N PRO A 173 18.50 -2.16 20.30
CA PRO A 173 18.55 -3.41 21.01
C PRO A 173 19.35 -3.26 22.29
N SER A 174 18.84 -3.76 23.42
CA SER A 174 19.64 -3.86 24.64
C SER A 174 20.84 -4.74 24.31
N TYR A 175 22.04 -4.25 24.56
CA TYR A 175 23.21 -5.09 24.61
C TYR A 175 23.03 -5.93 25.91
N ASP A 176 22.59 -7.19 25.75
CA ASP A 176 22.73 -8.15 26.84
C ASP A 176 24.23 -8.38 27.02
N GLU A 177 24.74 -7.96 28.19
CA GLU A 177 26.12 -8.23 28.64
C GLU A 177 26.31 -9.71 28.94
#